data_2c871c6d9454d79f8ba1f48f9a9fcf2d
#
_entry.id   2c871c6d9454d79f8ba1f48f9a9fcf2d
#
_cell.length_a   1.000
_cell.length_b   1.000
_cell.length_c   1.000
_cell.angle_alpha   90.00
_cell.angle_beta   90.00
_cell.angle_gamma   90.00
#
_symmetry.space_group_name_H-M   'P 1'
#
loop_
_entity.id
_entity.type
_entity.pdbx_description
1 polymer ?
#
loop_
_entity_poly.entity_id
_entity_poly.type
_entity_poly.pdbx_seq_one_letter_code
_entity_poly.pdbx_strand_id
1 'polypeptide(L)'
;DRLGGDEMFLKMITKYPVILTETKDAKNLLSIQRKALAIGDVEVPIDVDGTIRKLPLDNSVPSVIMQVIKFPIPERDNIWIDFRHNIPRINYTDKDWSSMKGKIVFIGTTFKGSTFVLTPDGLKNTHEIMAIGTETLLSKKFISRPEWINILEWSLIIGSSIIFLLLIPRLGVFW
;
A
#
# COMPACT_ATOMS: atom_id res chain seq x y z
N ASP A 1 16.11 9.55 -28.30
CA ASP A 1 17.46 9.05 -27.99
C ASP A 1 17.41 8.40 -26.59
N ARG A 2 17.29 7.06 -26.55
CA ARG A 2 17.15 6.32 -25.27
C ARG A 2 18.40 6.47 -24.40
N LEU A 3 19.57 6.54 -24.99
CA LEU A 3 20.86 6.62 -24.27
C LEU A 3 21.02 7.94 -23.53
N GLY A 4 20.58 9.07 -24.09
CA GLY A 4 20.67 10.38 -23.42
C GLY A 4 19.72 10.51 -22.22
N GLY A 5 18.55 9.85 -22.27
CA GLY A 5 17.61 9.79 -21.16
C GLY A 5 18.14 9.03 -19.95
N ASP A 6 18.79 7.90 -20.19
CA ASP A 6 19.36 7.05 -19.13
C ASP A 6 20.52 7.75 -18.42
N GLU A 7 21.41 8.44 -19.14
CA GLU A 7 22.49 9.22 -18.52
C GLU A 7 21.98 10.38 -17.67
N MET A 8 20.96 11.09 -18.16
CA MET A 8 20.33 12.18 -17.41
C MET A 8 19.66 11.66 -16.14
N PHE A 9 18.95 10.54 -16.22
CA PHE A 9 18.32 9.88 -15.09
C PHE A 9 19.36 9.44 -14.05
N LEU A 10 20.45 8.83 -14.47
CA LEU A 10 21.57 8.45 -13.61
C LEU A 10 22.20 9.65 -12.88
N LYS A 11 22.35 10.79 -13.55
CA LYS A 11 22.81 12.02 -12.90
C LYS A 11 21.83 12.52 -11.84
N MET A 12 20.55 12.44 -12.11
CA MET A 12 19.50 12.87 -11.15
C MET A 12 19.48 12.00 -9.90
N ILE A 13 19.52 10.67 -10.05
CA ILE A 13 19.54 9.73 -8.92
C ILE A 13 20.78 9.94 -8.05
N THR A 14 21.90 10.31 -8.63
CA THR A 14 23.13 10.60 -7.88
C THR A 14 23.05 11.90 -7.09
N LYS A 15 22.23 12.85 -7.55
CA LYS A 15 22.11 14.19 -6.96
C LYS A 15 21.03 14.25 -5.88
N TYR A 16 19.98 13.46 -6.00
CA TYR A 16 18.80 13.48 -5.12
C TYR A 16 18.58 12.11 -4.47
N PRO A 17 18.04 12.07 -3.25
CA PRO A 17 17.69 10.80 -2.59
C PRO A 17 16.50 10.15 -3.28
N VAL A 18 16.74 9.18 -4.15
CA VAL A 18 15.71 8.48 -4.92
C VAL A 18 15.60 7.04 -4.43
N ILE A 19 14.38 6.63 -4.13
CA ILE A 19 14.01 5.24 -3.86
C ILE A 19 13.39 4.69 -5.14
N LEU A 20 13.90 3.60 -5.63
CA LEU A 20 13.38 2.92 -6.81
C LEU A 20 12.35 1.89 -6.43
N THR A 21 11.41 1.65 -7.32
CA THR A 21 10.40 0.61 -7.18
C THR A 21 10.76 -0.58 -8.08
N GLU A 22 10.55 -1.79 -7.56
CA GLU A 22 10.68 -3.03 -8.32
C GLU A 22 9.46 -3.92 -8.11
N THR A 23 9.27 -4.87 -9.03
CA THR A 23 8.35 -5.99 -8.90
C THR A 23 9.13 -7.28 -9.14
N LYS A 24 8.56 -8.44 -8.81
CA LYS A 24 9.19 -9.74 -9.07
C LYS A 24 9.52 -9.94 -10.54
N ASP A 25 8.68 -9.40 -11.42
CA ASP A 25 8.78 -9.58 -12.86
C ASP A 25 9.57 -8.47 -13.58
N ALA A 26 9.77 -7.32 -12.92
CA ALA A 26 10.42 -6.16 -13.51
C ALA A 26 11.47 -5.56 -12.55
N LYS A 27 12.73 -5.87 -12.82
CA LYS A 27 13.86 -5.34 -12.06
C LYS A 27 14.53 -4.19 -12.79
N ASN A 28 15.02 -3.23 -12.03
CA ASN A 28 15.81 -2.12 -12.56
C ASN A 28 17.18 -2.58 -13.06
N LEU A 29 17.77 -1.85 -14.01
CA LEU A 29 19.13 -2.10 -14.45
C LEU A 29 20.12 -1.96 -13.28
N LEU A 30 21.09 -2.85 -13.18
CA LEU A 30 22.08 -2.87 -12.10
C LEU A 30 22.82 -1.53 -11.93
N SER A 31 23.07 -0.82 -13.02
CA SER A 31 23.71 0.51 -13.01
C SER A 31 22.86 1.55 -12.28
N ILE A 32 21.55 1.46 -12.41
CA ILE A 32 20.57 2.34 -11.77
C ILE A 32 20.39 1.96 -10.29
N GLN A 33 20.25 0.66 -10.01
CA GLN A 33 20.10 0.13 -8.65
C GLN A 33 21.25 0.57 -7.73
N ARG A 34 22.50 0.51 -8.22
CA ARG A 34 23.70 0.88 -7.44
C ARG A 34 23.76 2.36 -7.04
N LYS A 35 23.02 3.22 -7.72
CA LYS A 35 22.98 4.68 -7.45
C LYS A 35 21.76 5.12 -6.70
N ALA A 36 20.72 4.29 -6.61
CA ALA A 36 19.55 4.57 -5.82
C ALA A 36 19.88 4.54 -4.32
N LEU A 37 19.17 5.34 -3.55
CA LEU A 37 19.29 5.36 -2.09
C LEU A 37 18.78 4.04 -1.48
N ALA A 38 17.70 3.52 -2.03
CA ALA A 38 17.13 2.22 -1.65
C ALA A 38 16.21 1.72 -2.77
N ILE A 39 15.79 0.46 -2.65
CA ILE A 39 14.85 -0.19 -3.57
C ILE A 39 13.74 -0.82 -2.74
N GLY A 40 12.50 -0.62 -3.16
CA GLY A 40 11.33 -1.17 -2.49
C GLY A 40 10.40 -1.89 -3.46
N ASP A 41 9.70 -2.90 -2.93
CA ASP A 41 8.70 -3.66 -3.66
C ASP A 41 7.36 -2.89 -3.69
N VAL A 42 6.70 -2.89 -4.84
CA VAL A 42 5.36 -2.29 -5.02
C VAL A 42 4.25 -3.35 -5.05
N GLU A 43 4.58 -4.61 -4.87
CA GLU A 43 3.58 -5.66 -4.82
C GLU A 43 2.75 -5.53 -3.54
N VAL A 44 1.44 -5.61 -3.69
CA VAL A 44 0.49 -5.58 -2.58
C VAL A 44 -0.43 -6.80 -2.67
N PRO A 45 -0.73 -7.44 -1.55
CA PRO A 45 -1.63 -8.58 -1.54
C PRO A 45 -3.04 -8.14 -1.92
N ILE A 46 -3.65 -8.91 -2.81
CA ILE A 46 -5.04 -8.73 -3.23
C ILE A 46 -5.89 -9.72 -2.43
N ASP A 47 -6.91 -9.24 -1.77
CA ASP A 47 -7.86 -10.08 -1.05
C ASP A 47 -8.70 -10.93 -2.03
N VAL A 48 -9.41 -11.94 -1.51
CA VAL A 48 -10.21 -12.88 -2.32
C VAL A 48 -11.26 -12.19 -3.21
N ASP A 49 -11.72 -11.01 -2.81
CA ASP A 49 -12.68 -10.19 -3.56
C ASP A 49 -12.01 -9.24 -4.58
N GLY A 50 -10.73 -9.39 -4.82
CA GLY A 50 -9.98 -8.55 -5.76
C GLY A 50 -9.59 -7.17 -5.21
N THR A 51 -9.86 -6.88 -3.93
CA THR A 51 -9.63 -5.56 -3.33
C THR A 51 -8.31 -5.55 -2.55
N ILE A 52 -7.54 -4.48 -2.68
CA ILE A 52 -6.35 -4.24 -1.86
C ILE A 52 -6.76 -3.51 -0.58
N ARG A 53 -6.42 -4.07 0.58
CA ARG A 53 -6.68 -3.48 1.90
C ARG A 53 -5.45 -3.44 2.79
N LYS A 54 -4.45 -4.26 2.50
CA LYS A 54 -3.28 -4.46 3.34
C LYS A 54 -2.01 -4.03 2.62
N LEU A 55 -1.08 -3.53 3.40
CA LEU A 55 0.27 -3.21 2.96
C LEU A 55 1.24 -4.19 3.63
N PRO A 56 2.04 -4.96 2.89
CA PRO A 56 3.12 -5.74 3.46
C PRO A 56 4.20 -4.78 3.99
N LEU A 57 4.81 -5.15 5.11
CA LEU A 57 5.90 -4.35 5.69
C LEU A 57 7.28 -4.92 5.34
N ASP A 58 7.33 -6.12 4.75
CA ASP A 58 8.57 -6.69 4.26
C ASP A 58 8.96 -6.05 2.92
N ASN A 59 10.02 -5.28 2.95
CA ASN A 59 10.64 -4.63 1.78
C ASN A 59 9.71 -3.81 0.88
N SER A 60 8.51 -3.47 1.31
CA SER A 60 7.61 -2.60 0.53
C SER A 60 8.15 -1.18 0.47
N VAL A 61 7.82 -0.44 -0.61
CA VAL A 61 8.25 0.96 -0.76
C VAL A 61 7.95 1.81 0.47
N PRO A 62 6.76 1.78 1.08
CA PRO A 62 6.50 2.52 2.31
C PRO A 62 7.41 2.12 3.47
N SER A 63 7.68 0.84 3.69
CA SER A 63 8.57 0.40 4.77
C SER A 63 10.02 0.81 4.53
N VAL A 64 10.50 0.73 3.29
CA VAL A 64 11.83 1.20 2.90
C VAL A 64 11.97 2.71 3.12
N ILE A 65 10.94 3.51 2.79
CA ILE A 65 10.91 4.94 3.11
C ILE A 65 11.05 5.16 4.61
N MET A 66 10.28 4.42 5.44
CA MET A 66 10.37 4.54 6.90
C MET A 66 11.77 4.22 7.43
N GLN A 67 12.42 3.19 6.89
CA GLN A 67 13.81 2.85 7.25
C GLN A 67 14.78 3.99 6.90
N VAL A 68 14.67 4.55 5.70
CA VAL A 68 15.52 5.65 5.23
C VAL A 68 15.40 6.88 6.12
N ILE A 69 14.18 7.26 6.51
CA ILE A 69 13.95 8.41 7.40
C ILE A 69 14.08 8.06 8.88
N LYS A 70 14.45 6.81 9.21
CA LYS A 70 14.61 6.29 10.59
C LYS A 70 13.32 6.42 11.42
N PHE A 71 12.18 6.23 10.78
CA PHE A 71 10.88 6.24 11.44
C PHE A 71 10.53 4.81 11.92
N PRO A 72 9.99 4.63 13.14
CA PRO A 72 9.69 3.30 13.67
C PRO A 72 8.61 2.59 12.85
N ILE A 73 8.89 1.36 12.46
CA ILE A 73 7.96 0.46 11.76
C ILE A 73 7.37 -0.49 12.79
N PRO A 74 6.05 -0.77 12.76
CA PRO A 74 5.45 -1.75 13.65
C PRO A 74 5.98 -3.17 13.35
N GLU A 75 6.23 -3.97 14.38
CA GLU A 75 6.66 -5.37 14.27
C GLU A 75 5.47 -6.27 13.86
N ARG A 76 5.11 -6.22 12.59
CA ARG A 76 4.01 -6.98 11.99
C ARG A 76 4.34 -7.29 10.53
N ASP A 77 3.78 -8.36 9.99
CA ASP A 77 3.96 -8.71 8.58
C ASP A 77 3.25 -7.74 7.64
N ASN A 78 2.09 -7.23 8.07
CA ASN A 78 1.30 -6.30 7.28
C ASN A 78 0.47 -5.36 8.16
N ILE A 79 0.03 -4.25 7.58
CA ILE A 79 -0.92 -3.31 8.18
C ILE A 79 -2.12 -3.09 7.26
N TRP A 80 -3.26 -2.71 7.85
CA TRP A 80 -4.40 -2.23 7.09
C TRP A 80 -4.18 -0.78 6.66
N ILE A 81 -4.39 -0.50 5.38
CA ILE A 81 -4.23 0.84 4.80
C ILE A 81 -5.45 1.68 5.19
N ASP A 82 -5.21 2.90 5.66
CA ASP A 82 -6.27 3.88 5.88
C ASP A 82 -6.50 4.69 4.60
N PHE A 83 -7.47 4.27 3.78
CA PHE A 83 -7.80 4.92 2.51
C PHE A 83 -8.51 6.28 2.66
N ARG A 84 -8.79 6.73 3.88
CA ARG A 84 -9.37 8.07 4.13
C ARG A 84 -8.37 9.20 3.94
N HIS A 85 -7.08 8.88 3.84
CA HIS A 85 -6.04 9.87 3.56
C HIS A 85 -6.17 10.41 2.13
N ASN A 86 -6.33 11.72 2.01
CA ASN A 86 -6.35 12.41 0.72
C ASN A 86 -4.93 12.89 0.40
N ILE A 87 -4.27 12.24 -0.54
CA ILE A 87 -2.93 12.61 -1.00
C ILE A 87 -3.06 13.65 -2.11
N PRO A 88 -2.47 14.85 -1.96
CA PRO A 88 -2.50 15.88 -3.01
C PRO A 88 -1.81 15.36 -4.27
N ARG A 89 -2.44 15.61 -5.43
CA ARG A 89 -1.90 15.23 -6.73
C ARG A 89 -1.49 16.48 -7.48
N ILE A 90 -0.35 16.44 -8.15
CA ILE A 90 0.16 17.51 -8.99
C ILE A 90 0.50 16.88 -10.34
N ASN A 91 0.03 17.50 -11.42
CA ASN A 91 0.43 17.06 -12.74
C ASN A 91 1.83 17.54 -13.05
N TYR A 92 2.58 16.74 -13.78
CA TYR A 92 3.96 17.10 -14.12
C TYR A 92 4.04 18.39 -14.99
N THR A 93 2.94 18.73 -15.66
CA THR A 93 2.81 19.96 -16.44
C THR A 93 2.67 21.23 -15.59
N ASP A 94 2.33 21.07 -14.31
CA ASP A 94 2.19 22.20 -13.41
C ASP A 94 3.57 22.77 -13.08
N LYS A 95 3.74 24.07 -13.26
CA LYS A 95 5.05 24.73 -13.10
C LYS A 95 5.44 25.05 -11.67
N ASP A 96 4.50 24.98 -10.73
CA ASP A 96 4.76 25.29 -9.34
C ASP A 96 5.09 24.02 -8.52
N TRP A 97 6.37 23.75 -8.41
CA TRP A 97 6.94 22.65 -7.62
C TRP A 97 7.34 23.06 -6.21
N SER A 98 7.12 24.32 -5.84
CA SER A 98 7.53 24.86 -4.53
C SER A 98 6.84 24.13 -3.36
N SER A 99 5.61 23.69 -3.58
CA SER A 99 4.79 22.96 -2.60
C SER A 99 5.35 21.56 -2.25
N MET A 100 6.30 21.04 -3.04
CA MET A 100 6.91 19.70 -2.82
C MET A 100 8.16 19.74 -1.93
N LYS A 101 8.70 20.92 -1.67
CA LYS A 101 9.94 21.04 -0.88
C LYS A 101 9.74 20.43 0.51
N GLY A 102 10.65 19.52 0.88
CA GLY A 102 10.62 18.83 2.18
C GLY A 102 9.56 17.74 2.31
N LYS A 103 8.93 17.33 1.20
CA LYS A 103 7.92 16.26 1.19
C LYS A 103 8.45 15.01 0.49
N ILE A 104 7.87 13.86 0.82
CA ILE A 104 8.05 12.61 0.09
C ILE A 104 7.17 12.69 -1.15
N VAL A 105 7.76 12.53 -2.33
CA VAL A 105 7.05 12.64 -3.61
C VAL A 105 7.04 11.28 -4.30
N PHE A 106 5.84 10.80 -4.62
CA PHE A 106 5.65 9.60 -5.42
C PHE A 106 5.44 10.00 -6.89
N ILE A 107 6.27 9.45 -7.76
CA ILE A 107 6.18 9.68 -9.19
C ILE A 107 5.64 8.43 -9.84
N GLY A 108 4.55 8.56 -10.56
CA GLY A 108 3.92 7.46 -11.27
C GLY A 108 3.23 7.93 -12.55
N THR A 109 2.94 6.99 -13.42
CA THR A 109 2.24 7.24 -14.68
C THR A 109 0.76 6.89 -14.55
N THR A 110 -0.10 7.71 -15.18
CA THR A 110 -1.56 7.55 -15.18
C THR A 110 -2.13 7.45 -16.60
N PHE A 111 -1.38 6.86 -17.55
CA PHE A 111 -1.84 6.72 -18.92
C PHE A 111 -2.84 5.56 -19.09
N LYS A 112 -3.58 5.54 -20.22
CA LYS A 112 -4.43 4.41 -20.60
C LYS A 112 -3.58 3.15 -20.70
N GLY A 113 -3.83 2.15 -19.83
CA GLY A 113 -3.02 0.93 -19.72
C GLY A 113 -2.20 0.85 -18.43
N SER A 114 -2.16 1.89 -17.59
CA SER A 114 -1.64 1.77 -16.23
C SER A 114 -2.53 0.82 -15.42
N THR A 115 -1.90 0.04 -14.55
CA THR A 115 -2.62 -0.93 -13.71
C THR A 115 -3.41 -0.20 -12.64
N PHE A 116 -4.73 -0.20 -12.78
CA PHE A 116 -5.64 0.20 -11.71
C PHE A 116 -5.98 -0.99 -10.85
N VAL A 117 -6.00 -0.77 -9.57
CA VAL A 117 -6.34 -1.79 -8.58
C VAL A 117 -7.54 -1.34 -7.77
N LEU A 118 -8.43 -2.28 -7.46
CA LEU A 118 -9.59 -2.00 -6.65
C LEU A 118 -9.17 -1.81 -5.18
N THR A 119 -9.65 -0.74 -4.58
CA THR A 119 -9.48 -0.42 -3.16
C THR A 119 -10.84 -0.12 -2.54
N PRO A 120 -10.98 -0.09 -1.21
CA PRO A 120 -12.24 0.28 -0.56
C PRO A 120 -12.77 1.67 -0.95
N ASP A 121 -11.89 2.55 -1.40
CA ASP A 121 -12.20 3.92 -1.85
C ASP A 121 -12.22 4.06 -3.38
N GLY A 122 -12.38 2.95 -4.12
CA GLY A 122 -12.44 2.92 -5.57
C GLY A 122 -11.15 2.51 -6.25
N LEU A 123 -11.07 2.73 -7.57
CA LEU A 123 -9.91 2.36 -8.37
C LEU A 123 -8.77 3.36 -8.15
N LYS A 124 -7.59 2.85 -7.83
CA LYS A 124 -6.36 3.63 -7.62
C LYS A 124 -5.17 3.03 -8.37
N ASN A 125 -4.21 3.87 -8.72
CA ASN A 125 -2.93 3.38 -9.25
C ASN A 125 -2.03 2.88 -8.12
N THR A 126 -1.11 1.97 -8.43
CA THR A 126 -0.18 1.41 -7.44
C THR A 126 0.62 2.47 -6.70
N HIS A 127 1.12 3.49 -7.39
CA HIS A 127 1.88 4.58 -6.74
C HIS A 127 1.03 5.39 -5.75
N GLU A 128 -0.28 5.53 -6.00
CA GLU A 128 -1.20 6.17 -5.07
C GLU A 128 -1.41 5.32 -3.81
N ILE A 129 -1.51 4.01 -3.98
CA ILE A 129 -1.62 3.07 -2.85
C ILE A 129 -0.35 3.12 -1.99
N MET A 130 0.84 3.19 -2.62
CA MET A 130 2.11 3.33 -1.91
C MET A 130 2.17 4.66 -1.14
N ALA A 131 1.69 5.75 -1.72
CA ALA A 131 1.63 7.05 -1.05
C ALA A 131 0.68 7.02 0.16
N ILE A 132 -0.53 6.46 0.00
CA ILE A 132 -1.50 6.31 1.09
C ILE A 132 -0.96 5.38 2.19
N GLY A 133 -0.30 4.28 1.81
CA GLY A 133 0.35 3.36 2.74
C GLY A 133 1.46 4.04 3.55
N THR A 134 2.26 4.89 2.89
CA THR A 134 3.29 5.69 3.57
C THR A 134 2.68 6.67 4.56
N GLU A 135 1.61 7.37 4.18
CA GLU A 135 0.90 8.29 5.09
C GLU A 135 0.25 7.54 6.26
N THR A 136 -0.29 6.35 6.00
CA THR A 136 -0.82 5.47 7.06
C THR A 136 0.26 5.12 8.09
N LEU A 137 1.48 4.81 7.64
CA LEU A 137 2.62 4.53 8.53
C LEU A 137 3.05 5.78 9.29
N LEU A 138 3.18 6.92 8.63
CA LEU A 138 3.59 8.19 9.24
C LEU A 138 2.59 8.67 10.29
N SER A 139 1.31 8.55 10.02
CA SER A 139 0.25 8.95 10.95
C SER A 139 0.12 8.03 12.16
N LYS A 140 0.71 6.82 12.13
CA LYS A 140 0.55 5.75 13.13
C LYS A 140 -0.93 5.36 13.37
N LYS A 141 -1.83 5.74 12.48
CA LYS A 141 -3.27 5.46 12.57
C LYS A 141 -3.68 4.27 11.71
N PHE A 142 -2.97 3.16 11.86
CA PHE A 142 -3.34 1.95 11.16
C PHE A 142 -4.45 1.20 11.91
N ILE A 143 -5.38 0.69 11.12
CA ILE A 143 -6.45 -0.15 11.60
C ILE A 143 -5.81 -1.48 12.05
N SER A 144 -5.99 -1.85 13.30
CA SER A 144 -5.57 -3.16 13.80
C SER A 144 -6.80 -4.02 14.07
N ARG A 145 -6.77 -5.25 13.59
CA ARG A 145 -7.75 -6.27 13.98
C ARG A 145 -7.14 -7.10 15.09
N PRO A 146 -7.58 -6.98 16.36
CA PRO A 146 -7.06 -7.78 17.44
C PRO A 146 -7.33 -9.27 17.19
N GLU A 147 -6.41 -10.15 17.56
CA GLU A 147 -6.53 -11.59 17.32
C GLU A 147 -7.75 -12.22 18.00
N TRP A 148 -8.17 -11.69 19.15
CA TRP A 148 -9.34 -12.16 19.86
C TRP A 148 -10.67 -12.01 19.11
N ILE A 149 -10.73 -11.13 18.09
CA ILE A 149 -11.92 -10.96 17.25
C ILE A 149 -12.27 -12.26 16.53
N ASN A 150 -11.29 -13.01 16.05
CA ASN A 150 -11.53 -14.29 15.40
C ASN A 150 -12.20 -15.28 16.36
N ILE A 151 -11.77 -15.32 17.62
CA ILE A 151 -12.36 -16.17 18.64
C ILE A 151 -13.81 -15.75 18.92
N LEU A 152 -14.05 -14.44 19.01
CA LEU A 152 -15.40 -13.90 19.21
C LEU A 152 -16.34 -14.23 18.04
N GLU A 153 -15.88 -14.09 16.80
CA GLU A 153 -16.66 -14.41 15.60
C GLU A 153 -17.06 -15.91 15.59
N TRP A 154 -16.12 -16.81 15.84
CA TRP A 154 -16.42 -18.23 15.94
C TRP A 154 -17.37 -18.55 17.09
N SER A 155 -17.19 -17.92 18.25
CA SER A 155 -18.07 -18.08 19.40
C SER A 155 -19.50 -17.63 19.09
N LEU A 156 -19.66 -16.52 18.38
CA LEU A 156 -20.98 -16.02 17.96
C LEU A 156 -21.65 -16.97 16.95
N ILE A 157 -20.90 -17.49 15.98
CA ILE A 157 -21.43 -18.43 14.98
C ILE A 157 -21.90 -19.72 15.67
N ILE A 158 -21.05 -20.29 16.52
CA ILE A 158 -21.39 -21.53 17.23
C ILE A 158 -22.56 -21.30 18.22
N GLY A 159 -22.49 -20.21 18.98
CA GLY A 159 -23.54 -19.86 19.96
C GLY A 159 -24.90 -19.63 19.29
N SER A 160 -24.93 -18.86 18.21
CA SER A 160 -26.16 -18.66 17.43
C SER A 160 -26.70 -19.97 16.85
N SER A 161 -25.83 -20.81 16.31
CA SER A 161 -26.21 -22.11 15.76
C SER A 161 -26.85 -22.99 16.81
N ILE A 162 -26.29 -23.07 18.04
CA ILE A 162 -26.85 -23.83 19.15
C ILE A 162 -28.20 -23.27 19.55
N ILE A 163 -28.33 -21.95 19.66
CA ILE A 163 -29.60 -21.29 20.01
C ILE A 163 -30.69 -21.64 18.97
N PHE A 164 -30.38 -21.55 17.69
CA PHE A 164 -31.32 -21.91 16.62
C PHE A 164 -31.71 -23.41 16.71
N LEU A 165 -30.74 -24.28 16.96
CA LEU A 165 -30.98 -25.71 17.09
C LEU A 165 -31.93 -26.06 18.26
N LEU A 166 -31.86 -25.30 19.35
CA LEU A 166 -32.73 -25.45 20.52
C LEU A 166 -34.08 -24.78 20.34
N LEU A 167 -34.17 -23.68 19.62
CA LEU A 167 -35.40 -22.91 19.45
C LEU A 167 -36.29 -23.48 18.34
N ILE A 168 -35.75 -23.94 17.20
CA ILE A 168 -36.54 -24.44 16.07
C ILE A 168 -37.51 -25.53 16.48
N PRO A 169 -37.14 -26.59 17.26
CA PRO A 169 -38.07 -27.62 17.70
C PRO A 169 -39.16 -27.09 18.64
N ARG A 170 -38.85 -26.02 19.40
CA ARG A 170 -39.81 -25.44 20.37
C ARG A 170 -40.78 -24.45 19.76
N LEU A 171 -40.41 -23.78 18.69
CA LEU A 171 -41.26 -22.83 17.97
C LEU A 171 -42.33 -23.52 17.12
N GLY A 172 -42.33 -24.85 17.08
CA GLY A 172 -43.33 -25.64 16.36
C GLY A 172 -43.52 -25.09 14.96
N VAL A 173 -42.66 -25.47 14.05
CA VAL A 173 -42.93 -25.25 12.62
C VAL A 173 -44.08 -26.17 12.29
N PHE A 174 -45.30 -25.68 12.55
CA PHE A 174 -46.51 -26.32 12.05
C PHE A 174 -46.56 -26.15 10.53
N TRP A 175 -46.41 -27.25 9.87
CA TRP A 175 -46.84 -27.43 8.49
C TRP A 175 -48.26 -27.99 8.53
#